data_494f7c96f53d344192a92ac8b953a91d
#
_entry.id   494f7c96f53d344192a92ac8b953a91d
#
_cell.length_a   1.000
_cell.length_b   1.000
_cell.length_c   1.000
_cell.angle_alpha   90.00
_cell.angle_beta   90.00
_cell.angle_gamma   90.00
#
_symmetry.space_group_name_H-M   'P 1'
#
loop_
_entity.id
_entity.type
_entity.pdbx_description
1 polymer ?
#
loop_
_entity_poly.entity_id
_entity_poly.type
_entity_poly.pdbx_seq_one_letter_code
_entity_poly.pdbx_strand_id
1 'polypeptide(L)'
;DAMGRVSGWGWSFGYVGGMLALGVSLAWVSHVQAGGGDAEAFVPGTMLITAIIYLLAALPMFLFVCDRAEPRVQEADSAMLSVFDIRTSWRRVRDFIDFRRLLLVGFFFNAGVFVVISLTAVYAEQVMHFEPKQTMMLFFVVNIAAALGAFLFGYLEDRIGHRRALGLTLVGWIVVVALAVMADSDTVFWAAAMLAGLCMGSSQSAGRALAGALAPSHRLGEFYGLWAFATRSAAIVGPLTYGIISWATEGNHRGALLFTGCFFAAALALLAYVDIARGVCRARADDASAVHAEASS
;
A
#
# COMPACT_ATOMS: atom_id res chain seq x y z
N ASP A 1 9.21 -2.04 20.78
CA ASP A 1 9.26 -1.79 19.31
C ASP A 1 8.17 -0.82 18.92
N ALA A 2 8.53 0.34 18.34
CA ALA A 2 7.59 1.37 17.90
C ALA A 2 7.39 1.36 16.38
N MET A 3 7.77 0.26 15.71
CA MET A 3 7.77 0.18 14.24
C MET A 3 6.37 0.29 13.64
N GLY A 4 5.36 -0.29 14.29
CA GLY A 4 3.97 -0.16 13.87
C GLY A 4 3.48 1.28 13.95
N ARG A 5 3.75 1.99 15.05
CA ARG A 5 3.38 3.40 15.21
C ARG A 5 4.07 4.31 14.19
N VAL A 6 5.37 4.14 13.97
CA VAL A 6 6.13 4.95 13.01
C VAL A 6 5.60 4.73 11.58
N SER A 7 5.34 3.46 11.21
CA SER A 7 4.73 3.14 9.92
C SER A 7 3.31 3.71 9.80
N GLY A 8 2.49 3.57 10.85
CA GLY A 8 1.12 4.09 10.89
C GLY A 8 1.07 5.61 10.77
N TRP A 9 1.94 6.33 11.46
CA TRP A 9 2.06 7.79 11.33
C TRP A 9 2.45 8.19 9.91
N GLY A 10 3.45 7.51 9.32
CA GLY A 10 3.89 7.81 7.95
C GLY A 10 2.75 7.67 6.94
N TRP A 11 1.99 6.60 7.03
CA TRP A 11 0.82 6.39 6.16
C TRP A 11 -0.32 7.39 6.45
N SER A 12 -0.62 7.66 7.74
CA SER A 12 -1.66 8.61 8.13
C SER A 12 -1.36 10.01 7.60
N PHE A 13 -0.13 10.52 7.79
CA PHE A 13 0.28 11.80 7.22
C PHE A 13 0.25 11.81 5.70
N GLY A 14 0.58 10.67 5.05
CA GLY A 14 0.45 10.50 3.61
C GLY A 14 -0.99 10.70 3.12
N TYR A 15 -1.98 10.10 3.77
CA TYR A 15 -3.40 10.29 3.44
C TYR A 15 -3.86 11.74 3.69
N VAL A 16 -3.46 12.35 4.80
CA VAL A 16 -3.75 13.77 5.08
C VAL A 16 -3.15 14.68 4.02
N GLY A 17 -1.88 14.43 3.63
CA GLY A 17 -1.22 15.19 2.56
C GLY A 17 -1.93 15.02 1.21
N GLY A 18 -2.35 13.80 0.87
CA GLY A 18 -3.14 13.53 -0.33
C GLY A 18 -4.49 14.27 -0.34
N MET A 19 -5.18 14.32 0.82
CA MET A 19 -6.44 15.08 0.97
C MET A 19 -6.23 16.59 0.81
N LEU A 20 -5.13 17.14 1.36
CA LEU A 20 -4.78 18.55 1.19
C LEU A 20 -4.53 18.88 -0.29
N ALA A 21 -3.75 18.04 -0.97
CA ALA A 21 -3.48 18.21 -2.41
C ALA A 21 -4.76 18.15 -3.24
N LEU A 22 -5.64 17.17 -2.96
CA LEU A 22 -6.94 17.05 -3.61
C LEU A 22 -7.83 18.25 -3.34
N GLY A 23 -7.91 18.72 -2.07
CA GLY A 23 -8.74 19.86 -1.68
C GLY A 23 -8.30 21.16 -2.35
N VAL A 24 -7.00 21.44 -2.38
CA VAL A 24 -6.44 22.63 -3.06
C VAL A 24 -6.67 22.55 -4.58
N SER A 25 -6.46 21.37 -5.17
CA SER A 25 -6.71 21.16 -6.60
C SER A 25 -8.19 21.34 -6.95
N LEU A 26 -9.11 20.83 -6.11
CA LEU A 26 -10.55 20.98 -6.31
C LEU A 26 -10.98 22.45 -6.19
N ALA A 27 -10.44 23.20 -5.23
CA ALA A 27 -10.69 24.64 -5.10
C ALA A 27 -10.25 25.40 -6.34
N TRP A 28 -9.08 25.06 -6.90
CA TRP A 28 -8.58 25.63 -8.15
C TRP A 28 -9.50 25.33 -9.34
N VAL A 29 -9.88 24.06 -9.51
CA VAL A 29 -10.80 23.62 -10.58
C VAL A 29 -12.14 24.37 -10.46
N SER A 30 -12.71 24.44 -9.26
CA SER A 30 -13.98 25.15 -9.02
C SER A 30 -13.87 26.65 -9.35
N HIS A 31 -12.75 27.28 -9.02
CA HIS A 31 -12.51 28.70 -9.32
C HIS A 31 -12.43 28.94 -10.84
N VAL A 32 -11.68 28.11 -11.58
CA VAL A 32 -11.55 28.25 -13.04
C VAL A 32 -12.86 27.97 -13.75
N GLN A 33 -13.61 26.93 -13.31
CA GLN A 33 -14.92 26.61 -13.88
C GLN A 33 -15.98 27.71 -13.62
N ALA A 34 -15.95 28.33 -12.44
CA ALA A 34 -16.82 29.46 -12.15
C ALA A 34 -16.53 30.67 -13.07
N GLY A 35 -15.31 30.81 -13.55
CA GLY A 35 -14.91 31.78 -14.59
C GLY A 35 -15.21 31.35 -16.04
N GLY A 36 -15.87 30.20 -16.24
CA GLY A 36 -16.17 29.67 -17.59
C GLY A 36 -15.00 28.96 -18.25
N GLY A 37 -13.92 28.63 -17.50
CA GLY A 37 -12.77 27.88 -18.02
C GLY A 37 -13.09 26.39 -18.12
N ASP A 38 -12.46 25.73 -19.09
CA ASP A 38 -12.56 24.32 -19.39
C ASP A 38 -11.36 23.51 -18.86
N ALA A 39 -11.27 22.23 -19.24
CA ALA A 39 -10.20 21.34 -18.82
C ALA A 39 -8.81 21.85 -19.24
N GLU A 40 -8.68 22.50 -20.39
CA GLU A 40 -7.40 23.04 -20.86
C GLU A 40 -6.89 24.15 -19.94
N ALA A 41 -7.80 24.91 -19.32
CA ALA A 41 -7.47 25.99 -18.39
C ALA A 41 -7.10 25.50 -16.99
N PHE A 42 -7.79 24.48 -16.43
CA PHE A 42 -7.52 24.06 -15.04
C PHE A 42 -6.49 22.93 -14.91
N VAL A 43 -6.30 22.06 -15.91
CA VAL A 43 -5.37 20.92 -15.81
C VAL A 43 -3.92 21.35 -15.56
N PRO A 44 -3.35 22.34 -16.28
CA PRO A 44 -1.98 22.79 -16.00
C PRO A 44 -1.80 23.33 -14.58
N GLY A 45 -2.80 24.06 -14.06
CA GLY A 45 -2.80 24.58 -12.70
C GLY A 45 -2.83 23.48 -11.64
N THR A 46 -3.65 22.43 -11.82
CA THR A 46 -3.69 21.29 -10.89
C THR A 46 -2.38 20.50 -10.90
N MET A 47 -1.73 20.35 -12.07
CA MET A 47 -0.41 19.72 -12.16
C MET A 47 0.66 20.52 -11.42
N LEU A 48 0.65 21.85 -11.58
CA LEU A 48 1.59 22.74 -10.88
C LEU A 48 1.38 22.73 -9.36
N ILE A 49 0.14 22.78 -8.89
CA ILE A 49 -0.23 22.68 -7.47
C ILE A 49 0.31 21.37 -6.89
N THR A 50 0.08 20.25 -7.57
CA THR A 50 0.56 18.93 -7.14
C THR A 50 2.09 18.89 -7.08
N ALA A 51 2.78 19.44 -8.08
CA ALA A 51 4.24 19.50 -8.12
C ALA A 51 4.81 20.34 -6.97
N ILE A 52 4.21 21.50 -6.68
CA ILE A 52 4.63 22.38 -5.57
C ILE A 52 4.42 21.68 -4.22
N ILE A 53 3.26 21.08 -3.98
CA ILE A 53 2.98 20.35 -2.73
C ILE A 53 3.97 19.20 -2.56
N TYR A 54 4.25 18.44 -3.62
CA TYR A 54 5.20 17.35 -3.59
C TYR A 54 6.63 17.84 -3.27
N LEU A 55 7.06 18.92 -3.90
CA LEU A 55 8.37 19.53 -3.65
C LEU A 55 8.48 20.00 -2.19
N LEU A 56 7.49 20.73 -1.68
CA LEU A 56 7.48 21.21 -0.31
C LEU A 56 7.49 20.06 0.71
N ALA A 57 6.76 18.98 0.43
CA ALA A 57 6.75 17.79 1.29
C ALA A 57 8.07 17.01 1.25
N ALA A 58 8.80 17.04 0.14
CA ALA A 58 10.09 16.38 -0.01
C ALA A 58 11.25 17.19 0.60
N LEU A 59 11.16 18.53 0.64
CA LEU A 59 12.21 19.41 1.15
C LEU A 59 12.76 19.01 2.52
N PRO A 60 11.94 18.71 3.55
CA PRO A 60 12.46 18.33 4.87
C PRO A 60 13.35 17.08 4.81
N MET A 61 13.05 16.13 3.92
CA MET A 61 13.87 14.95 3.75
C MET A 61 15.28 15.30 3.27
N PHE A 62 15.40 16.19 2.28
CA PHE A 62 16.69 16.60 1.76
C PHE A 62 17.47 17.50 2.71
N LEU A 63 16.78 18.29 3.54
CA LEU A 63 17.42 19.24 4.45
C LEU A 63 17.83 18.62 5.80
N PHE A 64 17.07 17.66 6.32
CA PHE A 64 17.23 17.17 7.69
C PHE A 64 17.65 15.70 7.78
N VAL A 65 17.46 14.91 6.73
CA VAL A 65 17.82 13.49 6.75
C VAL A 65 19.23 13.33 6.23
N CYS A 66 20.17 13.06 7.15
CA CYS A 66 21.53 12.68 6.79
C CYS A 66 21.59 11.16 6.58
N ASP A 67 22.18 10.74 5.49
CA ASP A 67 22.49 9.32 5.26
C ASP A 67 23.61 8.92 6.24
N ARG A 68 23.30 7.97 7.11
CA ARG A 68 24.25 7.43 8.11
C ARG A 68 24.87 6.11 7.67
N ALA A 69 24.49 5.62 6.50
CA ALA A 69 25.08 4.42 5.94
C ALA A 69 26.52 4.74 5.50
N GLU A 70 27.49 4.01 6.05
CA GLU A 70 28.85 4.08 5.51
C GLU A 70 28.86 3.56 4.07
N PRO A 71 29.43 4.32 3.12
CA PRO A 71 29.52 3.87 1.74
C PRO A 71 30.37 2.58 1.72
N ARG A 72 29.73 1.43 1.49
CA ARG A 72 30.48 0.23 1.18
C ARG A 72 31.26 0.46 -0.10
N VAL A 73 32.57 0.35 -0.02
CA VAL A 73 33.45 0.30 -1.20
C VAL A 73 33.16 -1.02 -1.92
N GLN A 74 32.06 -1.08 -2.66
CA GLN A 74 31.88 -2.10 -3.68
C GLN A 74 32.61 -1.60 -4.94
N GLU A 75 33.41 -2.49 -5.53
CA GLU A 75 34.07 -2.21 -6.80
C GLU A 75 33.06 -1.57 -7.78
N ALA A 76 33.42 -0.38 -8.27
CA ALA A 76 32.50 0.51 -9.01
C ALA A 76 31.86 -0.14 -10.25
N ASP A 77 32.47 -1.19 -10.82
CA ASP A 77 31.96 -1.90 -11.98
C ASP A 77 30.81 -2.85 -11.68
N SER A 78 30.69 -3.35 -10.43
CA SER A 78 29.57 -4.23 -10.06
C SER A 78 28.35 -3.49 -9.55
N ALA A 79 28.50 -2.24 -9.06
CA ALA A 79 27.42 -1.47 -8.45
C ALA A 79 26.34 -1.06 -9.47
N MET A 80 26.74 -0.69 -10.68
CA MET A 80 25.81 -0.21 -11.71
C MET A 80 24.97 -1.35 -12.34
N LEU A 81 25.52 -2.56 -12.44
CA LEU A 81 24.81 -3.75 -12.92
C LEU A 81 23.95 -4.40 -11.84
N SER A 82 24.29 -4.26 -10.55
CA SER A 82 23.57 -4.90 -9.44
C SER A 82 22.23 -4.21 -9.10
N VAL A 83 22.07 -2.94 -9.43
CA VAL A 83 20.80 -2.19 -9.20
C VAL A 83 19.65 -2.77 -10.02
N PHE A 84 19.93 -3.37 -11.18
CA PHE A 84 18.93 -3.93 -12.09
C PHE A 84 18.81 -5.46 -12.04
N ASP A 85 19.64 -6.16 -11.27
CA ASP A 85 19.59 -7.62 -11.22
C ASP A 85 18.65 -8.15 -10.14
N ILE A 86 17.34 -8.06 -10.43
CA ILE A 86 16.26 -8.67 -9.62
C ILE A 86 16.53 -10.16 -9.38
N ARG A 87 17.18 -10.85 -10.33
CA ARG A 87 17.50 -12.27 -10.20
C ARG A 87 18.53 -12.52 -9.11
N THR A 88 19.53 -11.66 -8.99
CA THR A 88 20.55 -11.75 -7.92
C THR A 88 19.94 -11.44 -6.58
N SER A 89 19.14 -10.38 -6.45
CA SER A 89 18.41 -10.07 -5.21
C SER A 89 17.45 -11.20 -4.82
N TRP A 90 16.73 -11.78 -5.79
CA TRP A 90 15.88 -12.94 -5.53
C TRP A 90 16.66 -14.17 -5.04
N ARG A 91 17.87 -14.43 -5.58
CA ARG A 91 18.73 -15.52 -5.10
C ARG A 91 19.21 -15.26 -3.68
N ARG A 92 19.61 -14.03 -3.35
CA ARG A 92 20.08 -13.64 -2.01
C ARG A 92 19.00 -13.74 -0.94
N VAL A 93 17.73 -13.47 -1.31
CA VAL A 93 16.58 -13.59 -0.41
C VAL A 93 16.03 -15.02 -0.33
N ARG A 94 16.61 -15.96 -1.11
CA ARG A 94 16.14 -17.36 -1.14
C ARG A 94 16.13 -18.03 0.24
N ASP A 95 17.08 -17.68 1.09
CA ASP A 95 17.23 -18.25 2.43
C ASP A 95 16.30 -17.62 3.49
N PHE A 96 15.64 -16.50 3.13
CA PHE A 96 14.66 -15.80 3.97
C PHE A 96 13.25 -16.26 3.64
N ILE A 97 12.92 -17.50 4.02
CA ILE A 97 11.66 -18.16 3.65
C ILE A 97 10.44 -17.36 4.09
N ASP A 98 10.46 -16.79 5.31
CA ASP A 98 9.34 -16.04 5.84
C ASP A 98 9.15 -14.68 5.15
N PHE A 99 10.25 -14.01 4.79
CA PHE A 99 10.17 -12.81 3.98
C PHE A 99 9.62 -13.09 2.57
N ARG A 100 10.04 -14.19 1.92
CA ARG A 100 9.48 -14.59 0.62
C ARG A 100 7.98 -14.90 0.69
N ARG A 101 7.54 -15.57 1.76
CA ARG A 101 6.09 -15.78 2.01
C ARG A 101 5.38 -14.46 2.20
N LEU A 102 6.01 -13.51 2.92
CA LEU A 102 5.46 -12.17 3.09
C LEU A 102 5.37 -11.40 1.76
N LEU A 103 6.33 -11.56 0.82
CA LEU A 103 6.22 -10.97 -0.52
C LEU A 103 4.98 -11.47 -1.26
N LEU A 104 4.66 -12.77 -1.17
CA LEU A 104 3.43 -13.33 -1.74
C LEU A 104 2.17 -12.79 -1.05
N VAL A 105 2.18 -12.71 0.28
CA VAL A 105 1.09 -12.07 1.04
C VAL A 105 0.90 -10.64 0.55
N GLY A 106 1.99 -9.86 0.46
CA GLY A 106 1.99 -8.49 -0.03
C GLY A 106 1.45 -8.37 -1.45
N PHE A 107 1.86 -9.25 -2.35
CA PHE A 107 1.36 -9.31 -3.72
C PHE A 107 -0.16 -9.55 -3.76
N PHE A 108 -0.65 -10.58 -3.09
CA PHE A 108 -2.06 -10.94 -3.16
C PHE A 108 -2.94 -9.87 -2.51
N PHE A 109 -2.65 -9.40 -1.30
CA PHE A 109 -3.53 -8.41 -0.70
C PHE A 109 -3.50 -7.08 -1.44
N ASN A 110 -2.34 -6.64 -1.97
CA ASN A 110 -2.30 -5.43 -2.78
C ASN A 110 -3.02 -5.59 -4.11
N ALA A 111 -3.03 -6.78 -4.74
CA ALA A 111 -3.85 -7.02 -5.92
C ALA A 111 -5.32 -6.74 -5.64
N GLY A 112 -5.85 -7.24 -4.52
CA GLY A 112 -7.21 -6.92 -4.07
C GLY A 112 -7.41 -5.43 -3.78
N VAL A 113 -6.49 -4.80 -3.05
CA VAL A 113 -6.56 -3.36 -2.73
C VAL A 113 -6.58 -2.50 -4.00
N PHE A 114 -5.72 -2.80 -4.98
CA PHE A 114 -5.68 -2.04 -6.24
C PHE A 114 -6.94 -2.23 -7.09
N VAL A 115 -7.57 -3.41 -7.05
CA VAL A 115 -8.91 -3.60 -7.64
C VAL A 115 -9.90 -2.66 -6.98
N VAL A 116 -9.98 -2.67 -5.65
CA VAL A 116 -10.93 -1.80 -4.92
C VAL A 116 -10.67 -0.32 -5.24
N ILE A 117 -9.42 0.15 -5.17
CA ILE A 117 -9.08 1.55 -5.44
C ILE A 117 -9.46 1.96 -6.87
N SER A 118 -9.06 1.14 -7.88
CA SER A 118 -9.24 1.50 -9.29
C SER A 118 -10.70 1.47 -9.73
N LEU A 119 -11.52 0.63 -9.10
CA LEU A 119 -12.86 0.32 -9.58
C LEU A 119 -13.97 0.79 -8.66
N THR A 120 -13.64 1.37 -7.50
CA THR A 120 -14.64 1.94 -6.59
C THR A 120 -15.51 2.99 -7.29
N ALA A 121 -14.93 3.86 -8.13
CA ALA A 121 -15.69 4.86 -8.88
C ALA A 121 -16.66 4.19 -9.86
N VAL A 122 -16.14 3.24 -10.66
CA VAL A 122 -16.96 2.52 -11.65
C VAL A 122 -18.11 1.77 -10.96
N TYR A 123 -17.83 1.11 -9.84
CA TYR A 123 -18.85 0.38 -9.09
C TYR A 123 -19.90 1.33 -8.47
N ALA A 124 -19.46 2.44 -7.89
CA ALA A 124 -20.35 3.45 -7.32
C ALA A 124 -21.29 4.04 -8.38
N GLU A 125 -20.78 4.34 -9.58
CA GLU A 125 -21.57 4.96 -10.65
C GLU A 125 -22.43 3.94 -11.39
N GLN A 126 -21.90 2.76 -11.74
CA GLN A 126 -22.61 1.79 -12.59
C GLN A 126 -23.52 0.83 -11.81
N VAL A 127 -23.17 0.49 -10.56
CA VAL A 127 -23.92 -0.47 -9.75
C VAL A 127 -24.79 0.24 -8.70
N MET A 128 -24.24 1.26 -8.04
CA MET A 128 -24.94 2.00 -7.00
C MET A 128 -25.63 3.26 -7.51
N HIS A 129 -25.41 3.62 -8.78
CA HIS A 129 -26.00 4.80 -9.45
C HIS A 129 -25.69 6.12 -8.74
N PHE A 130 -24.49 6.22 -8.13
CA PHE A 130 -24.04 7.44 -7.48
C PHE A 130 -23.80 8.56 -8.48
N GLU A 131 -24.22 9.77 -8.14
CA GLU A 131 -23.84 10.96 -8.88
C GLU A 131 -22.32 11.24 -8.71
N PRO A 132 -21.66 11.91 -9.67
CA PRO A 132 -20.24 12.24 -9.58
C PRO A 132 -19.85 12.96 -8.28
N LYS A 133 -20.73 13.81 -7.74
CA LYS A 133 -20.53 14.49 -6.46
C LYS A 133 -20.49 13.51 -5.28
N GLN A 134 -21.36 12.51 -5.28
CA GLN A 134 -21.40 11.47 -4.25
C GLN A 134 -20.14 10.58 -4.32
N THR A 135 -19.69 10.23 -5.54
CA THR A 135 -18.45 9.48 -5.77
C THR A 135 -17.23 10.27 -5.26
N MET A 136 -17.15 11.58 -5.50
CA MET A 136 -16.07 12.42 -4.97
C MET A 136 -16.10 12.46 -3.43
N MET A 137 -17.27 12.61 -2.81
CA MET A 137 -17.44 12.60 -1.36
C MET A 137 -17.04 11.24 -0.78
N LEU A 138 -17.36 10.14 -1.47
CA LEU A 138 -16.95 8.78 -1.10
C LEU A 138 -15.43 8.68 -0.99
N PHE A 139 -14.68 9.11 -2.00
CA PHE A 139 -13.22 9.11 -1.96
C PHE A 139 -12.67 9.94 -0.80
N PHE A 140 -13.26 11.09 -0.53
CA PHE A 140 -12.82 11.95 0.57
C PHE A 140 -13.01 11.26 1.92
N VAL A 141 -14.17 10.68 2.16
CA VAL A 141 -14.49 9.94 3.40
C VAL A 141 -13.62 8.69 3.55
N VAL A 142 -13.40 7.93 2.48
CA VAL A 142 -12.51 6.75 2.48
C VAL A 142 -11.08 7.14 2.84
N ASN A 143 -10.56 8.28 2.35
CA ASN A 143 -9.22 8.75 2.72
C ASN A 143 -9.12 9.17 4.19
N ILE A 144 -10.18 9.80 4.75
CA ILE A 144 -10.24 10.09 6.20
C ILE A 144 -10.20 8.77 6.99
N ALA A 145 -11.02 7.80 6.61
CA ALA A 145 -11.05 6.49 7.25
C ALA A 145 -9.69 5.78 7.13
N ALA A 146 -8.99 5.91 6.00
CA ALA A 146 -7.67 5.34 5.81
C ALA A 146 -6.59 6.00 6.69
N ALA A 147 -6.64 7.32 6.84
CA ALA A 147 -5.76 8.03 7.77
C ALA A 147 -5.98 7.58 9.22
N LEU A 148 -7.23 7.49 9.64
CA LEU A 148 -7.60 6.99 10.98
C LEU A 148 -7.20 5.52 11.15
N GLY A 149 -7.45 4.68 10.14
CA GLY A 149 -7.07 3.27 10.15
C GLY A 149 -5.58 3.09 10.32
N ALA A 150 -4.76 3.79 9.54
CA ALA A 150 -3.30 3.74 9.65
C ALA A 150 -2.83 4.18 11.05
N PHE A 151 -3.39 5.28 11.56
CA PHE A 151 -3.02 5.83 12.87
C PHE A 151 -3.39 4.87 14.01
N LEU A 152 -4.64 4.47 14.10
CA LEU A 152 -5.15 3.63 15.20
C LEU A 152 -4.52 2.23 15.18
N PHE A 153 -4.41 1.63 13.99
CA PHE A 153 -3.81 0.30 13.85
C PHE A 153 -2.31 0.29 14.12
N GLY A 154 -1.58 1.40 13.93
CA GLY A 154 -0.18 1.50 14.34
C GLY A 154 0.01 1.22 15.85
N TYR A 155 -0.88 1.74 16.69
CA TYR A 155 -0.87 1.44 18.14
C TYR A 155 -1.36 0.03 18.45
N LEU A 156 -2.38 -0.44 17.74
CA LEU A 156 -2.88 -1.80 17.90
C LEU A 156 -1.81 -2.82 17.52
N GLU A 157 -1.12 -2.57 16.40
CA GLU A 157 -0.04 -3.41 15.87
C GLU A 157 1.10 -3.60 16.87
N ASP A 158 1.52 -2.52 17.56
CA ASP A 158 2.54 -2.60 18.60
C ASP A 158 2.09 -3.45 19.81
N ARG A 159 0.77 -3.58 20.06
CA ARG A 159 0.21 -4.38 21.15
C ARG A 159 -0.01 -5.84 20.80
N ILE A 160 -0.60 -6.13 19.63
CA ILE A 160 -1.00 -7.50 19.24
C ILE A 160 0.02 -8.18 18.34
N GLY A 161 1.01 -7.43 17.84
CA GLY A 161 2.05 -7.87 16.90
C GLY A 161 1.62 -7.75 15.44
N HIS A 162 2.61 -7.51 14.57
CA HIS A 162 2.45 -7.21 13.15
C HIS A 162 1.63 -8.24 12.36
N ARG A 163 1.87 -9.55 12.60
CA ARG A 163 1.16 -10.63 11.91
C ARG A 163 -0.33 -10.66 12.23
N ARG A 164 -0.69 -10.50 13.52
CA ARG A 164 -2.10 -10.50 13.94
C ARG A 164 -2.82 -9.26 13.45
N ALA A 165 -2.15 -8.10 13.49
CA ALA A 165 -2.69 -6.85 12.98
C ALA A 165 -2.97 -6.96 11.48
N LEU A 166 -2.02 -7.44 10.66
CA LEU A 166 -2.23 -7.65 9.24
C LEU A 166 -3.33 -8.70 8.98
N GLY A 167 -3.36 -9.79 9.73
CA GLY A 167 -4.42 -10.80 9.63
C GLY A 167 -5.81 -10.23 9.89
N LEU A 168 -5.96 -9.40 10.93
CA LEU A 168 -7.23 -8.73 11.24
C LEU A 168 -7.68 -7.81 10.11
N THR A 169 -6.77 -7.06 9.50
CA THR A 169 -7.11 -6.20 8.36
C THR A 169 -7.49 -7.00 7.11
N LEU A 170 -6.87 -8.16 6.87
CA LEU A 170 -7.24 -9.05 5.77
C LEU A 170 -8.63 -9.66 5.96
N VAL A 171 -9.00 -10.02 7.18
CA VAL A 171 -10.38 -10.41 7.51
C VAL A 171 -11.33 -9.23 7.26
N GLY A 172 -10.96 -8.02 7.70
CA GLY A 172 -11.71 -6.81 7.40
C GLY A 172 -11.95 -6.60 5.91
N TRP A 173 -10.93 -6.82 5.06
CA TRP A 173 -11.05 -6.74 3.60
C TRP A 173 -12.03 -7.78 3.02
N ILE A 174 -12.04 -9.01 3.54
CA ILE A 174 -13.01 -10.03 3.13
C ILE A 174 -14.45 -9.57 3.47
N VAL A 175 -14.63 -8.98 4.66
CA VAL A 175 -15.91 -8.40 5.07
C VAL A 175 -16.29 -7.23 4.17
N VAL A 176 -15.36 -6.35 3.80
CA VAL A 176 -15.59 -5.25 2.84
C VAL A 176 -16.14 -5.77 1.52
N VAL A 177 -15.48 -6.78 0.95
CA VAL A 177 -15.94 -7.38 -0.32
C VAL A 177 -17.34 -7.98 -0.16
N ALA A 178 -17.59 -8.72 0.92
CA ALA A 178 -18.91 -9.31 1.17
C ALA A 178 -20.00 -8.23 1.30
N LEU A 179 -19.75 -7.18 2.09
CA LEU A 179 -20.68 -6.06 2.24
C LEU A 179 -20.93 -5.32 0.92
N ALA A 180 -19.88 -5.06 0.13
CA ALA A 180 -20.01 -4.35 -1.13
C ALA A 180 -20.80 -5.18 -2.18
N VAL A 181 -20.58 -6.49 -2.24
CA VAL A 181 -21.33 -7.40 -3.14
C VAL A 181 -22.79 -7.51 -2.73
N MET A 182 -23.07 -7.51 -1.42
CA MET A 182 -24.45 -7.60 -0.87
C MET A 182 -25.12 -6.24 -0.69
N ALA A 183 -24.46 -5.15 -1.08
CA ALA A 183 -25.00 -3.81 -0.92
C ALA A 183 -26.19 -3.58 -1.89
N ASP A 184 -27.40 -3.57 -1.33
CA ASP A 184 -28.63 -3.19 -2.03
C ASP A 184 -29.12 -1.80 -1.58
N SER A 185 -28.39 -1.12 -0.71
CA SER A 185 -28.65 0.24 -0.24
C SER A 185 -27.38 1.06 -0.11
N ASP A 186 -27.51 2.37 -0.32
CA ASP A 186 -26.40 3.32 -0.17
C ASP A 186 -25.73 3.21 1.21
N THR A 187 -26.52 3.04 2.26
CA THR A 187 -26.01 2.93 3.64
C THR A 187 -25.04 1.78 3.82
N VAL A 188 -25.35 0.59 3.27
CA VAL A 188 -24.48 -0.57 3.35
C VAL A 188 -23.22 -0.35 2.52
N PHE A 189 -23.35 0.27 1.36
CA PHE A 189 -22.19 0.60 0.51
C PHE A 189 -21.27 1.63 1.18
N TRP A 190 -21.81 2.67 1.80
CA TRP A 190 -21.04 3.63 2.59
C TRP A 190 -20.31 2.97 3.77
N ALA A 191 -20.97 2.07 4.48
CA ALA A 191 -20.34 1.30 5.56
C ALA A 191 -19.19 0.43 5.06
N ALA A 192 -19.39 -0.26 3.92
CA ALA A 192 -18.33 -1.04 3.27
C ALA A 192 -17.14 -0.15 2.87
N ALA A 193 -17.41 1.03 2.30
CA ALA A 193 -16.39 1.97 1.88
C ALA A 193 -15.58 2.54 3.08
N MET A 194 -16.25 2.89 4.18
CA MET A 194 -15.56 3.33 5.40
C MET A 194 -14.68 2.23 5.98
N LEU A 195 -15.18 1.00 6.03
CA LEU A 195 -14.38 -0.16 6.46
C LEU A 195 -13.21 -0.42 5.51
N ALA A 196 -13.41 -0.26 4.20
CA ALA A 196 -12.34 -0.36 3.20
C ALA A 196 -11.24 0.67 3.46
N GLY A 197 -11.61 1.92 3.76
CA GLY A 197 -10.64 2.95 4.15
C GLY A 197 -9.83 2.55 5.37
N LEU A 198 -10.49 2.16 6.46
CA LEU A 198 -9.82 1.69 7.68
C LEU A 198 -8.85 0.53 7.40
N CYS A 199 -9.30 -0.46 6.63
CA CYS A 199 -8.48 -1.61 6.25
C CYS A 199 -7.33 -1.23 5.30
N MET A 200 -7.53 -0.26 4.41
CA MET A 200 -6.50 0.21 3.49
C MET A 200 -5.33 0.84 4.24
N GLY A 201 -5.60 1.79 5.12
CA GLY A 201 -4.57 2.44 5.91
C GLY A 201 -3.81 1.48 6.81
N SER A 202 -4.54 0.61 7.51
CA SER A 202 -3.96 -0.36 8.44
C SER A 202 -3.16 -1.46 7.75
N SER A 203 -3.64 -2.04 6.63
CA SER A 203 -2.92 -3.11 5.93
C SER A 203 -1.62 -2.62 5.28
N GLN A 204 -1.61 -1.40 4.73
CA GLN A 204 -0.40 -0.80 4.15
C GLN A 204 0.66 -0.54 5.24
N SER A 205 0.23 -0.02 6.40
CA SER A 205 1.13 0.19 7.53
C SER A 205 1.71 -1.12 8.06
N ALA A 206 0.85 -2.10 8.38
CA ALA A 206 1.25 -3.37 8.97
C ALA A 206 2.11 -4.22 8.01
N GLY A 207 1.78 -4.23 6.72
CA GLY A 207 2.57 -4.93 5.72
C GLY A 207 4.00 -4.40 5.61
N ARG A 208 4.14 -3.07 5.60
CA ARG A 208 5.45 -2.42 5.56
C ARG A 208 6.27 -2.63 6.85
N ALA A 209 5.64 -2.52 8.00
CA ALA A 209 6.29 -2.75 9.29
C ALA A 209 6.79 -4.21 9.40
N LEU A 210 5.97 -5.17 8.97
CA LEU A 210 6.36 -6.58 8.95
C LEU A 210 7.50 -6.86 7.97
N ALA A 211 7.51 -6.20 6.79
CA ALA A 211 8.61 -6.31 5.85
C ALA A 211 9.94 -5.81 6.46
N GLY A 212 9.92 -4.68 7.17
CA GLY A 212 11.09 -4.19 7.90
C GLY A 212 11.52 -5.09 9.04
N ALA A 213 10.58 -5.68 9.78
CA ALA A 213 10.89 -6.59 10.88
C ALA A 213 11.57 -7.89 10.43
N LEU A 214 11.32 -8.35 9.20
CA LEU A 214 11.91 -9.56 8.61
C LEU A 214 13.17 -9.29 7.78
N ALA A 215 13.55 -8.02 7.61
CA ALA A 215 14.73 -7.62 6.84
C ALA A 215 15.96 -7.46 7.73
N PRO A 216 17.16 -7.92 7.29
CA PRO A 216 18.41 -7.58 7.95
C PRO A 216 18.68 -6.07 7.91
N SER A 217 19.18 -5.49 8.98
CA SER A 217 19.38 -4.04 9.10
C SER A 217 20.36 -3.48 8.07
N HIS A 218 21.42 -4.23 7.75
CA HIS A 218 22.42 -3.85 6.75
C HIS A 218 21.97 -3.99 5.30
N ARG A 219 20.78 -4.59 5.03
CA ARG A 219 20.20 -4.82 3.69
C ARG A 219 18.78 -4.30 3.53
N LEU A 220 18.34 -3.40 4.39
CA LEU A 220 16.95 -2.87 4.38
C LEU A 220 16.52 -2.35 3.01
N GLY A 221 17.39 -1.64 2.29
CA GLY A 221 17.09 -1.10 0.96
C GLY A 221 16.75 -2.20 -0.06
N GLU A 222 17.50 -3.32 -0.07
CA GLU A 222 17.26 -4.46 -0.96
C GLU A 222 15.91 -5.13 -0.64
N PHE A 223 15.62 -5.37 0.64
CA PHE A 223 14.39 -6.01 1.07
C PHE A 223 13.16 -5.13 0.82
N TYR A 224 13.24 -3.83 1.11
CA TYR A 224 12.17 -2.90 0.77
C TYR A 224 12.00 -2.71 -0.74
N GLY A 225 13.07 -2.80 -1.53
CA GLY A 225 13.00 -2.83 -2.99
C GLY A 225 12.22 -4.03 -3.51
N LEU A 226 12.48 -5.24 -2.99
CA LEU A 226 11.71 -6.45 -3.34
C LEU A 226 10.25 -6.37 -2.86
N TRP A 227 10.01 -5.82 -1.67
CA TRP A 227 8.65 -5.55 -1.18
C TRP A 227 7.90 -4.60 -2.12
N ALA A 228 8.54 -3.49 -2.50
CA ALA A 228 7.96 -2.53 -3.43
C ALA A 228 7.70 -3.17 -4.80
N PHE A 229 8.61 -3.98 -5.32
CA PHE A 229 8.43 -4.70 -6.58
C PHE A 229 7.21 -5.63 -6.51
N ALA A 230 7.10 -6.47 -5.48
CA ALA A 230 5.99 -7.39 -5.32
C ALA A 230 4.65 -6.65 -5.22
N THR A 231 4.57 -5.62 -4.38
CA THR A 231 3.34 -4.86 -4.17
C THR A 231 2.95 -4.00 -5.37
N ARG A 232 3.91 -3.45 -6.11
CA ARG A 232 3.64 -2.68 -7.35
C ARG A 232 3.24 -3.57 -8.53
N SER A 233 3.82 -4.77 -8.64
CA SER A 233 3.38 -5.75 -9.65
C SER A 233 1.91 -6.14 -9.45
N ALA A 234 1.44 -6.16 -8.22
CA ALA A 234 0.04 -6.40 -7.88
C ALA A 234 -0.93 -5.36 -8.48
N ALA A 235 -0.47 -4.10 -8.67
CA ALA A 235 -1.27 -3.04 -9.29
C ALA A 235 -1.61 -3.31 -10.76
N ILE A 236 -0.87 -4.20 -11.41
CA ILE A 236 -1.16 -4.64 -12.78
C ILE A 236 -2.10 -5.85 -12.75
N VAL A 237 -1.76 -6.85 -11.93
CA VAL A 237 -2.48 -8.15 -11.93
C VAL A 237 -3.89 -8.01 -11.36
N GLY A 238 -4.08 -7.22 -10.30
CA GLY A 238 -5.39 -7.05 -9.68
C GLY A 238 -6.44 -6.49 -10.66
N PRO A 239 -6.28 -5.25 -11.16
CA PRO A 239 -7.24 -4.66 -12.10
C PRO A 239 -7.40 -5.44 -13.40
N LEU A 240 -6.32 -6.05 -13.92
CA LEU A 240 -6.39 -6.90 -15.11
C LEU A 240 -7.28 -8.13 -14.88
N THR A 241 -7.12 -8.80 -13.74
CA THR A 241 -7.95 -9.97 -13.38
C THR A 241 -9.42 -9.59 -13.28
N TYR A 242 -9.73 -8.47 -12.62
CA TYR A 242 -11.10 -7.98 -12.56
C TYR A 242 -11.66 -7.66 -13.94
N GLY A 243 -10.89 -6.97 -14.79
CA GLY A 243 -11.31 -6.65 -16.17
C GLY A 243 -11.62 -7.91 -16.99
N ILE A 244 -10.75 -8.93 -16.90
CA ILE A 244 -10.96 -10.20 -17.60
C ILE A 244 -12.23 -10.90 -17.10
N ILE A 245 -12.45 -10.94 -15.78
CA ILE A 245 -13.64 -11.59 -15.21
C ILE A 245 -14.91 -10.82 -15.59
N SER A 246 -14.90 -9.49 -15.47
CA SER A 246 -16.02 -8.65 -15.86
C SER A 246 -16.36 -8.83 -17.35
N TRP A 247 -15.36 -8.89 -18.21
CA TRP A 247 -15.56 -9.15 -19.64
C TRP A 247 -16.12 -10.55 -19.90
N ALA A 248 -15.55 -11.58 -19.26
CA ALA A 248 -15.98 -12.98 -19.44
C ALA A 248 -17.39 -13.26 -18.86
N THR A 249 -17.85 -12.42 -17.94
CA THR A 249 -19.19 -12.52 -17.31
C THR A 249 -20.17 -11.47 -17.81
N GLU A 250 -19.94 -10.92 -19.02
CA GLU A 250 -20.84 -9.96 -19.68
C GLU A 250 -21.18 -8.72 -18.82
N GLY A 251 -20.19 -8.22 -18.05
CA GLY A 251 -20.36 -7.03 -17.21
C GLY A 251 -20.84 -7.31 -15.78
N ASN A 252 -20.77 -8.53 -15.30
CA ASN A 252 -21.12 -8.85 -13.91
C ASN A 252 -20.07 -8.30 -12.92
N HIS A 253 -20.18 -7.01 -12.59
CA HIS A 253 -19.29 -6.33 -11.67
C HIS A 253 -19.33 -6.90 -10.24
N ARG A 254 -20.51 -7.37 -9.78
CA ARG A 254 -20.65 -8.02 -8.47
C ARG A 254 -19.85 -9.32 -8.39
N GLY A 255 -19.91 -10.15 -9.45
CA GLY A 255 -19.14 -11.39 -9.55
C GLY A 255 -17.64 -11.14 -9.61
N ALA A 256 -17.18 -10.15 -10.37
CA ALA A 256 -15.79 -9.76 -10.46
C ALA A 256 -15.26 -9.21 -9.12
N LEU A 257 -16.07 -8.43 -8.40
CA LEU A 257 -15.74 -7.95 -7.06
C LEU A 257 -15.65 -9.09 -6.04
N LEU A 258 -16.59 -10.06 -6.09
CA LEU A 258 -16.55 -11.25 -5.24
C LEU A 258 -15.26 -12.05 -5.45
N PHE A 259 -14.83 -12.20 -6.71
CA PHE A 259 -13.55 -12.87 -7.01
C PHE A 259 -12.35 -12.12 -6.40
N THR A 260 -12.42 -10.80 -6.26
CA THR A 260 -11.40 -10.01 -5.58
C THR A 260 -11.20 -10.47 -4.13
N GLY A 261 -12.25 -10.99 -3.48
CA GLY A 261 -12.18 -11.60 -2.16
C GLY A 261 -11.21 -12.79 -2.09
N CYS A 262 -11.02 -13.52 -3.21
CA CYS A 262 -10.05 -14.62 -3.28
C CYS A 262 -8.61 -14.14 -3.08
N PHE A 263 -8.27 -12.93 -3.51
CA PHE A 263 -6.95 -12.35 -3.27
C PHE A 263 -6.69 -12.14 -1.77
N PHE A 264 -7.67 -11.62 -1.05
CA PHE A 264 -7.54 -11.41 0.41
C PHE A 264 -7.55 -12.75 1.17
N ALA A 265 -8.36 -13.71 0.75
CA ALA A 265 -8.38 -15.05 1.32
C ALA A 265 -7.04 -15.78 1.09
N ALA A 266 -6.47 -15.70 -0.11
CA ALA A 266 -5.15 -16.24 -0.43
C ALA A 266 -4.05 -15.58 0.41
N ALA A 267 -4.08 -14.26 0.55
CA ALA A 267 -3.15 -13.52 1.39
C ALA A 267 -3.25 -13.95 2.86
N LEU A 268 -4.47 -14.11 3.39
CA LEU A 268 -4.71 -14.56 4.76
C LEU A 268 -4.21 -15.99 4.99
N ALA A 269 -4.49 -16.89 4.05
CA ALA A 269 -3.99 -18.27 4.10
C ALA A 269 -2.46 -18.33 4.06
N LEU A 270 -1.82 -17.56 3.18
CA LEU A 270 -0.35 -17.47 3.09
C LEU A 270 0.26 -16.85 4.34
N LEU A 271 -0.39 -15.86 4.94
CA LEU A 271 0.06 -15.23 6.19
C LEU A 271 0.12 -16.24 7.36
N ALA A 272 -0.73 -17.27 7.35
CA ALA A 272 -0.70 -18.32 8.36
C ALA A 272 0.64 -19.08 8.37
N TYR A 273 1.33 -19.15 7.25
CA TYR A 273 2.62 -19.84 7.11
C TYR A 273 3.83 -18.95 7.39
N VAL A 274 3.66 -17.64 7.62
CA VAL A 274 4.75 -16.71 7.97
C VAL A 274 5.06 -16.84 9.46
N ASP A 275 6.28 -17.25 9.78
CA ASP A 275 6.79 -17.32 11.15
C ASP A 275 7.70 -16.13 11.44
N ILE A 276 7.18 -15.19 12.24
CA ILE A 276 7.92 -13.95 12.58
C ILE A 276 9.16 -14.25 13.41
N ALA A 277 9.04 -15.15 14.40
CA ALA A 277 10.16 -15.43 15.30
C ALA A 277 11.34 -16.01 14.53
N ARG A 278 11.08 -16.98 13.66
CA ARG A 278 12.10 -17.55 12.76
C ARG A 278 12.67 -16.53 11.80
N GLY A 279 11.82 -15.70 11.17
CA GLY A 279 12.26 -14.69 10.22
C GLY A 279 13.13 -13.61 10.84
N VAL A 280 12.75 -13.09 12.01
CA VAL A 280 13.55 -12.13 12.79
C VAL A 280 14.87 -12.74 13.27
N CYS A 281 14.85 -13.99 13.73
CA CYS A 281 16.07 -14.70 14.12
C CYS A 281 17.03 -14.85 12.94
N ARG A 282 16.53 -15.17 11.75
CA ARG A 282 17.34 -15.26 10.53
C ARG A 282 17.92 -13.90 10.12
N ALA A 283 17.14 -12.83 10.19
CA ALA A 283 17.61 -11.47 9.89
C ALA A 283 18.75 -11.05 10.84
N ARG A 284 18.59 -11.29 12.14
CA ARG A 284 19.62 -10.99 13.14
C ARG A 284 20.90 -11.83 12.97
N ALA A 285 20.76 -13.10 12.56
CA ALA A 285 21.91 -13.95 12.29
C ALA A 285 22.72 -13.45 11.07
N ASP A 286 22.03 -12.95 10.05
CA ASP A 286 22.67 -12.35 8.89
C ASP A 286 23.40 -11.04 9.26
N ASP A 287 22.79 -10.20 10.09
CA ASP A 287 23.43 -8.98 10.63
C ASP A 287 24.71 -9.32 11.43
N ALA A 288 24.65 -10.33 12.32
CA ALA A 288 25.80 -10.74 13.11
C ALA A 288 26.95 -11.27 12.23
N SER A 289 26.64 -12.04 11.19
CA SER A 289 27.64 -12.54 10.24
C SER A 289 28.31 -11.43 9.44
N ALA A 290 27.55 -10.37 9.09
CA ALA A 290 28.10 -9.21 8.39
C ALA A 290 29.10 -8.44 9.27
N VAL A 291 28.79 -8.24 10.57
CA VAL A 291 29.68 -7.57 11.53
C VAL A 291 30.98 -8.37 11.73
N HIS A 292 30.90 -9.69 11.82
CA HIS A 292 32.11 -10.54 11.94
C HIS A 292 32.99 -10.49 10.69
N ALA A 293 32.40 -10.44 9.50
CA ALA A 293 33.15 -10.32 8.27
C ALA A 293 33.90 -8.98 8.17
N GLU A 294 33.27 -7.89 8.62
CA GLU A 294 33.91 -6.56 8.67
C GLU A 294 35.03 -6.48 9.73
N ALA A 295 34.91 -7.18 10.84
CA ALA A 295 35.95 -7.20 11.90
C ALA A 295 37.18 -8.05 11.52
N SER A 296 37.07 -8.92 10.50
CA SER A 296 38.16 -9.81 10.05
C SER A 296 38.87 -9.34 8.76
N SER A 297 38.37 -8.27 8.14
CA SER A 297 38.97 -7.58 6.98
C SER A 297 39.81 -6.37 7.41
#